data_5e764297367d96d618e1b4552e2d1c3e
#
_entry.id   5e764297367d96d618e1b4552e2d1c3e
#
_cell.length_a   1.000
_cell.length_b   1.000
_cell.length_c   1.000
_cell.angle_alpha   90.00
_cell.angle_beta   90.00
_cell.angle_gamma   90.00
#
_symmetry.space_group_name_H-M   'P 1'
#
loop_
_entity.id
_entity.type
_entity.pdbx_description
1 polymer ?
#
loop_
_entity_poly.entity_id
_entity_poly.type
_entity_poly.pdbx_seq_one_letter_code
_entity_poly.pdbx_strand_id
1 'polypeptide(L)'
;MTAGKQPVADDMDSLAGIWAALRVVPGHTYRVFLICLIGVTFANLDHSLFTFVLTEISTEFGWSDLDRGFYIAITFVVSGILITQIGALADRVGRRAVLLGATLLTPVFVTALAWAPTTTVLLIARTMGFTAAAVQSPVTGTLVLEESPPRLRGLFTGVLQIGFPLGFFLASLLVPFVYETWGWRYIFLLSLLFLPYAWVIWRYLRDSESWQRSRALREKNQTPPPAVRELFTPAYRRKTILLFLGTFLYVFAYGATIMLTPYFREARGWGARETIELVGLSFFIGTFGYILAAWFGEFLISRRNTIVAWCWLGGLAFAVMIWFTKGWWSTFLAFSTMTFFFYGAYAVMFTFIAENFPTELRATAASFASSFAVELGLGLGPFALAWAIGKVGWESAFTWCAVVPVMIAGATFLALKPVPREAVV
;
A
#
# COMPACT_ATOMS: atom_id res chain seq x y z
N MET A 1 -0.83 -4.87 50.72
CA MET A 1 -1.45 -4.01 49.68
C MET A 1 -0.40 -3.00 49.20
N THR A 2 0.36 -3.39 48.21
CA THR A 2 1.36 -2.50 47.55
C THR A 2 0.72 -1.98 46.28
N ALA A 3 0.33 -0.72 46.28
CA ALA A 3 -0.15 -0.01 45.08
C ALA A 3 0.95 -0.05 44.02
N GLY A 4 0.76 -0.87 42.98
CA GLY A 4 1.61 -0.85 41.82
C GLY A 4 1.52 0.52 41.16
N LYS A 5 2.63 1.25 41.19
CA LYS A 5 2.82 2.47 40.42
C LYS A 5 2.50 2.16 38.98
N GLN A 6 1.43 2.73 38.41
CA GLN A 6 1.29 2.85 36.96
C GLN A 6 2.52 3.59 36.45
N PRO A 7 3.29 3.02 35.51
CA PRO A 7 4.45 3.72 35.01
C PRO A 7 4.01 4.89 34.14
N VAL A 8 4.36 6.08 34.61
CA VAL A 8 4.76 7.29 33.89
C VAL A 8 4.03 7.54 32.56
N ALA A 9 2.92 8.28 32.67
CA ALA A 9 2.15 8.75 31.51
C ALA A 9 2.84 9.88 30.72
N ASP A 10 3.93 10.46 31.25
CA ASP A 10 4.50 11.75 30.80
C ASP A 10 5.77 11.66 29.94
N ASP A 11 6.30 10.47 29.63
CA ASP A 11 7.60 10.33 28.97
C ASP A 11 7.57 9.71 27.55
N MET A 12 6.39 9.71 26.91
CA MET A 12 6.26 9.22 25.52
C MET A 12 6.90 10.16 24.47
N ASP A 13 7.32 11.35 24.87
CA ASP A 13 8.05 12.28 24.01
C ASP A 13 9.56 11.96 23.96
N SER A 14 10.03 11.04 24.80
CA SER A 14 11.41 10.55 24.79
C SER A 14 11.55 9.20 24.09
N LEU A 15 12.69 8.97 23.42
CA LEU A 15 13.04 7.67 22.86
C LEU A 15 12.98 6.55 23.91
N ALA A 16 13.40 6.84 25.13
CA ALA A 16 13.39 5.90 26.24
C ALA A 16 11.96 5.49 26.63
N GLY A 17 11.02 6.45 26.65
CA GLY A 17 9.61 6.19 26.93
C GLY A 17 8.94 5.36 25.84
N ILE A 18 9.24 5.62 24.57
CA ILE A 18 8.75 4.82 23.44
C ILE A 18 9.26 3.38 23.56
N TRP A 19 10.56 3.17 23.83
CA TRP A 19 11.13 1.84 24.03
C TRP A 19 10.52 1.12 25.24
N ALA A 20 10.27 1.85 26.32
CA ALA A 20 9.59 1.29 27.49
C ALA A 20 8.15 0.85 27.15
N ALA A 21 7.41 1.68 26.42
CA ALA A 21 6.07 1.34 25.96
C ALA A 21 6.04 0.10 25.05
N LEU A 22 6.98 0.00 24.10
CA LEU A 22 7.10 -1.16 23.23
C LEU A 22 7.42 -2.45 24.00
N ARG A 23 8.25 -2.39 25.06
CA ARG A 23 8.58 -3.55 25.89
C ARG A 23 7.38 -4.11 26.68
N VAL A 24 6.39 -3.28 26.96
CA VAL A 24 5.19 -3.65 27.73
C VAL A 24 4.08 -4.18 26.83
N VAL A 25 4.19 -4.04 25.49
CA VAL A 25 3.24 -4.58 24.53
C VAL A 25 3.13 -6.11 24.69
N PRO A 26 1.93 -6.67 24.79
CA PRO A 26 1.74 -8.11 24.93
C PRO A 26 2.35 -8.89 23.75
N GLY A 27 2.98 -10.04 24.02
CA GLY A 27 3.56 -10.87 22.96
C GLY A 27 2.55 -11.39 21.94
N HIS A 28 1.26 -11.44 22.30
CA HIS A 28 0.17 -11.73 21.37
C HIS A 28 0.05 -10.67 20.29
N THR A 29 0.11 -9.38 20.64
CA THR A 29 0.05 -8.27 19.69
C THR A 29 1.18 -8.35 18.67
N TYR A 30 2.42 -8.61 19.11
CA TYR A 30 3.55 -8.81 18.18
C TYR A 30 3.36 -10.01 17.26
N ARG A 31 2.79 -11.10 17.77
CA ARG A 31 2.48 -12.28 16.94
C ARG A 31 1.47 -11.95 15.85
N VAL A 32 0.38 -11.28 16.19
CA VAL A 32 -0.64 -10.85 15.22
C VAL A 32 -0.02 -9.89 14.20
N PHE A 33 0.76 -8.91 14.68
CA PHE A 33 1.46 -7.96 13.82
C PHE A 33 2.39 -8.65 12.81
N LEU A 34 3.24 -9.59 13.25
CA LEU A 34 4.16 -10.31 12.37
C LEU A 34 3.42 -11.17 11.35
N ILE A 35 2.35 -11.87 11.76
CA ILE A 35 1.52 -12.63 10.82
C ILE A 35 0.94 -11.67 9.77
N CYS A 36 0.37 -10.53 10.17
CA CYS A 36 -0.18 -9.55 9.26
C CYS A 36 0.89 -8.96 8.32
N LEU A 37 2.08 -8.65 8.84
CA LEU A 37 3.20 -8.12 8.06
C LEU A 37 3.64 -9.12 6.97
N ILE A 38 3.77 -10.40 7.31
CA ILE A 38 4.09 -11.46 6.35
C ILE A 38 3.03 -11.51 5.24
N GLY A 39 1.73 -11.43 5.59
CA GLY A 39 0.66 -11.42 4.60
C GLY A 39 0.74 -10.25 3.63
N VAL A 40 0.92 -9.02 4.16
CA VAL A 40 1.09 -7.82 3.32
C VAL A 40 2.35 -7.92 2.44
N THR A 41 3.45 -8.45 2.98
CA THR A 41 4.69 -8.66 2.22
C THR A 41 4.47 -9.62 1.06
N PHE A 42 3.79 -10.73 1.29
CA PHE A 42 3.50 -11.72 0.26
C PHE A 42 2.54 -11.20 -0.81
N ALA A 43 1.48 -10.48 -0.42
CA ALA A 43 0.58 -9.85 -1.37
C ALA A 43 1.30 -8.88 -2.32
N ASN A 44 2.29 -8.14 -1.81
CA ASN A 44 3.08 -7.21 -2.61
C ASN A 44 4.21 -7.88 -3.39
N LEU A 45 4.73 -9.02 -2.92
CA LEU A 45 5.62 -9.85 -3.73
C LEU A 45 4.88 -10.34 -4.98
N ASP A 46 3.66 -10.87 -4.87
CA ASP A 46 2.84 -11.28 -6.01
C ASP A 46 2.56 -10.13 -6.98
N HIS A 47 2.29 -8.94 -6.44
CA HIS A 47 2.12 -7.74 -7.26
C HIS A 47 3.39 -7.41 -8.07
N SER A 48 4.56 -7.50 -7.44
CA SER A 48 5.83 -7.18 -8.07
C SER A 48 6.24 -8.17 -9.16
N LEU A 49 5.85 -9.46 -9.04
CA LEU A 49 6.11 -10.46 -10.09
C LEU A 49 5.60 -9.98 -11.45
N PHE A 50 4.36 -9.51 -11.51
CA PHE A 50 3.79 -8.98 -12.75
C PHE A 50 4.50 -7.70 -13.22
N THR A 51 4.82 -6.80 -12.30
CA THR A 51 5.47 -5.53 -12.61
C THR A 51 6.87 -5.74 -13.20
N PHE A 52 7.63 -6.71 -12.71
CA PHE A 52 8.99 -7.00 -13.17
C PHE A 52 9.06 -7.57 -14.58
N VAL A 53 8.02 -8.25 -15.03
CA VAL A 53 7.96 -8.87 -16.38
C VAL A 53 6.91 -8.23 -17.28
N LEU A 54 6.47 -7.02 -16.96
CA LEU A 54 5.47 -6.31 -17.75
C LEU A 54 5.95 -6.08 -19.19
N THR A 55 7.23 -5.85 -19.41
CA THR A 55 7.83 -5.68 -20.74
C THR A 55 7.74 -6.97 -21.55
N GLU A 56 8.07 -8.13 -20.96
CA GLU A 56 8.00 -9.45 -21.61
C GLU A 56 6.55 -9.79 -21.97
N ILE A 57 5.63 -9.60 -21.03
CA ILE A 57 4.19 -9.79 -21.28
C ILE A 57 3.76 -8.93 -22.45
N SER A 58 4.11 -7.66 -22.45
CA SER A 58 3.71 -6.73 -23.51
C SER A 58 4.28 -7.13 -24.86
N THR A 59 5.52 -7.57 -24.91
CA THR A 59 6.17 -8.02 -26.15
C THR A 59 5.49 -9.28 -26.69
N GLU A 60 5.20 -10.26 -25.83
CA GLU A 60 4.60 -11.53 -26.25
C GLU A 60 3.14 -11.36 -26.73
N PHE A 61 2.37 -10.51 -26.06
CA PHE A 61 0.97 -10.27 -26.42
C PHE A 61 0.75 -9.10 -27.38
N GLY A 62 1.84 -8.44 -27.83
CA GLY A 62 1.79 -7.32 -28.76
C GLY A 62 1.12 -6.06 -28.20
N TRP A 63 1.30 -5.77 -26.89
CA TRP A 63 0.70 -4.62 -26.25
C TRP A 63 1.48 -3.33 -26.54
N SER A 64 0.77 -2.31 -26.97
CA SER A 64 1.29 -0.94 -26.99
C SER A 64 1.39 -0.37 -25.57
N ASP A 65 2.04 0.80 -25.40
CA ASP A 65 2.05 1.49 -24.13
C ASP A 65 0.65 1.81 -23.62
N LEU A 66 -0.25 2.20 -24.54
CA LEU A 66 -1.64 2.49 -24.20
C LEU A 66 -2.38 1.23 -23.72
N ASP A 67 -2.14 0.08 -24.35
CA ASP A 67 -2.71 -1.20 -23.92
C ASP A 67 -2.22 -1.57 -22.53
N ARG A 68 -0.93 -1.41 -22.23
CA ARG A 68 -0.38 -1.62 -20.88
C ARG A 68 -1.11 -0.78 -19.84
N GLY A 69 -1.21 0.52 -20.09
CA GLY A 69 -1.91 1.44 -19.19
C GLY A 69 -3.38 1.08 -19.01
N PHE A 70 -4.07 0.72 -20.09
CA PHE A 70 -5.47 0.31 -20.06
C PHE A 70 -5.68 -0.99 -19.28
N TYR A 71 -4.87 -2.02 -19.53
CA TYR A 71 -5.01 -3.31 -18.86
C TYR A 71 -4.64 -3.25 -17.38
N ILE A 72 -3.67 -2.40 -17.00
CA ILE A 72 -3.39 -2.11 -15.61
C ILE A 72 -4.59 -1.38 -14.97
N ALA A 73 -5.14 -0.36 -15.65
CA ALA A 73 -6.28 0.39 -15.16
C ALA A 73 -7.50 -0.49 -14.90
N ILE A 74 -7.88 -1.34 -15.88
CA ILE A 74 -9.05 -2.22 -15.73
C ILE A 74 -8.85 -3.22 -14.59
N THR A 75 -7.63 -3.75 -14.41
CA THR A 75 -7.29 -4.64 -13.29
C THR A 75 -7.58 -3.94 -11.94
N PHE A 76 -7.09 -2.72 -11.73
CA PHE A 76 -7.29 -2.01 -10.47
C PHE A 76 -8.74 -1.60 -10.25
N VAL A 77 -9.41 -1.07 -11.27
CA VAL A 77 -10.82 -0.63 -11.16
C VAL A 77 -11.74 -1.82 -10.81
N VAL A 78 -11.60 -2.93 -11.52
CA VAL A 78 -12.40 -4.14 -11.25
C VAL A 78 -12.05 -4.72 -9.87
N SER A 79 -10.75 -4.80 -9.55
CA SER A 79 -10.32 -5.27 -8.22
C SER A 79 -10.84 -4.39 -7.10
N GLY A 80 -10.84 -3.06 -7.25
CA GLY A 80 -11.36 -2.14 -6.25
C GLY A 80 -12.83 -2.38 -5.92
N ILE A 81 -13.65 -2.65 -6.94
CA ILE A 81 -15.06 -3.03 -6.75
C ILE A 81 -15.15 -4.35 -5.96
N LEU A 82 -14.37 -5.35 -6.35
CA LEU A 82 -14.39 -6.68 -5.70
C LEU A 82 -13.85 -6.62 -4.26
N ILE A 83 -12.76 -5.89 -4.01
CA ILE A 83 -12.16 -5.72 -2.68
C ILE A 83 -13.18 -5.11 -1.71
N THR A 84 -13.96 -4.12 -2.17
CA THR A 84 -15.00 -3.50 -1.36
C THR A 84 -16.05 -4.52 -0.91
N GLN A 85 -16.48 -5.42 -1.81
CA GLN A 85 -17.44 -6.48 -1.49
C GLN A 85 -16.84 -7.51 -0.53
N ILE A 86 -15.58 -7.89 -0.74
CA ILE A 86 -14.88 -8.85 0.13
C ILE A 86 -14.59 -8.24 1.50
N GLY A 87 -14.33 -6.93 1.59
CA GLY A 87 -14.21 -6.22 2.86
C GLY A 87 -15.50 -6.31 3.69
N ALA A 88 -16.66 -6.09 3.04
CA ALA A 88 -17.97 -6.27 3.69
C ALA A 88 -18.22 -7.74 4.09
N LEU A 89 -17.70 -8.71 3.33
CA LEU A 89 -17.74 -10.13 3.70
C LEU A 89 -16.88 -10.41 4.94
N ALA A 90 -15.67 -9.81 5.04
CA ALA A 90 -14.79 -9.96 6.21
C ALA A 90 -15.46 -9.50 7.51
N ASP A 91 -16.29 -8.47 7.44
CA ASP A 91 -17.08 -8.02 8.58
C ASP A 91 -18.17 -9.01 9.00
N ARG A 92 -18.66 -9.85 8.08
CA ARG A 92 -19.72 -10.84 8.35
C ARG A 92 -19.18 -12.19 8.79
N VAL A 93 -18.20 -12.75 8.04
CA VAL A 93 -17.68 -14.11 8.25
C VAL A 93 -16.46 -14.16 9.15
N GLY A 94 -15.81 -13.03 9.40
CA GLY A 94 -14.58 -12.92 10.19
C GLY A 94 -13.34 -12.64 9.33
N ARG A 95 -12.41 -11.93 9.94
CA ARG A 95 -11.17 -11.50 9.25
C ARG A 95 -10.25 -12.67 8.94
N ARG A 96 -10.16 -13.63 9.89
CA ARG A 96 -9.36 -14.86 9.72
C ARG A 96 -9.81 -15.68 8.52
N ALA A 97 -11.11 -15.88 8.35
CA ALA A 97 -11.66 -16.67 7.24
C ALA A 97 -11.35 -16.03 5.88
N VAL A 98 -11.50 -14.71 5.77
CA VAL A 98 -11.21 -13.97 4.54
C VAL A 98 -9.71 -13.98 4.23
N LEU A 99 -8.83 -13.77 5.23
CA LEU A 99 -7.38 -13.85 5.05
C LEU A 99 -6.94 -15.24 4.60
N LEU A 100 -7.49 -16.28 5.18
CA LEU A 100 -7.19 -17.65 4.79
C LEU A 100 -7.62 -17.93 3.34
N GLY A 101 -8.85 -17.54 2.98
CA GLY A 101 -9.37 -17.68 1.62
C GLY A 101 -8.51 -16.89 0.61
N ALA A 102 -8.17 -15.65 0.91
CA ALA A 102 -7.31 -14.81 0.10
C ALA A 102 -5.93 -15.45 -0.13
N THR A 103 -5.29 -15.93 0.94
CA THR A 103 -3.98 -16.59 0.89
C THR A 103 -4.00 -17.87 0.06
N LEU A 104 -5.08 -18.63 0.05
CA LEU A 104 -5.21 -19.83 -0.76
C LEU A 104 -5.56 -19.54 -2.23
N LEU A 105 -6.37 -18.51 -2.50
CA LEU A 105 -6.80 -18.16 -3.84
C LEU A 105 -5.73 -17.40 -4.62
N THR A 106 -4.92 -16.57 -3.96
CA THR A 106 -3.86 -15.80 -4.63
C THR A 106 -2.92 -16.68 -5.46
N PRO A 107 -2.28 -17.74 -4.91
CA PRO A 107 -1.39 -18.59 -5.70
C PRO A 107 -2.12 -19.31 -6.86
N VAL A 108 -3.38 -19.65 -6.72
CA VAL A 108 -4.16 -20.30 -7.78
C VAL A 108 -4.26 -19.39 -9.00
N PHE A 109 -4.65 -18.14 -8.80
CA PHE A 109 -4.81 -17.21 -9.91
C PHE A 109 -3.47 -16.64 -10.40
N VAL A 110 -2.51 -16.40 -9.52
CA VAL A 110 -1.19 -15.90 -9.92
C VAL A 110 -0.42 -16.95 -10.71
N THR A 111 -0.42 -18.20 -10.29
CA THR A 111 0.22 -19.27 -11.07
C THR A 111 -0.47 -19.51 -12.42
N ALA A 112 -1.77 -19.29 -12.53
CA ALA A 112 -2.50 -19.38 -13.82
C ALA A 112 -1.95 -18.42 -14.88
N LEU A 113 -1.30 -17.31 -14.48
CA LEU A 113 -0.64 -16.39 -15.42
C LEU A 113 0.47 -17.08 -16.23
N ALA A 114 1.15 -18.07 -15.66
CA ALA A 114 2.20 -18.84 -16.35
C ALA A 114 1.72 -19.54 -17.61
N TRP A 115 0.46 -19.92 -17.64
CA TRP A 115 -0.15 -20.68 -18.75
C TRP A 115 -1.22 -19.92 -19.52
N ALA A 116 -1.35 -18.59 -19.30
CA ALA A 116 -2.34 -17.79 -20.01
C ALA A 116 -2.04 -17.76 -21.52
N PRO A 117 -2.95 -18.24 -22.38
CA PRO A 117 -2.72 -18.30 -23.83
C PRO A 117 -3.14 -17.01 -24.54
N THR A 118 -3.94 -16.17 -23.93
CA THR A 118 -4.47 -14.93 -24.50
C THR A 118 -4.47 -13.80 -23.48
N THR A 119 -4.46 -12.56 -23.96
CA THR A 119 -4.61 -11.35 -23.12
C THR A 119 -5.83 -11.43 -22.21
N THR A 120 -6.98 -11.92 -22.72
CA THR A 120 -8.21 -12.02 -21.91
C THR A 120 -8.05 -12.96 -20.72
N VAL A 121 -7.50 -14.16 -20.94
CA VAL A 121 -7.25 -15.13 -19.86
C VAL A 121 -6.25 -14.57 -18.85
N LEU A 122 -5.19 -13.93 -19.35
CA LEU A 122 -4.18 -13.29 -18.52
C LEU A 122 -4.79 -12.20 -17.64
N LEU A 123 -5.65 -11.33 -18.20
CA LEU A 123 -6.30 -10.25 -17.46
C LEU A 123 -7.29 -10.77 -16.41
N ILE A 124 -8.05 -11.82 -16.72
CA ILE A 124 -8.95 -12.46 -15.74
C ILE A 124 -8.13 -13.02 -14.58
N ALA A 125 -7.11 -13.83 -14.87
CA ALA A 125 -6.23 -14.41 -13.86
C ALA A 125 -5.52 -13.33 -13.04
N ARG A 126 -5.01 -12.27 -13.71
CA ARG A 126 -4.35 -11.12 -13.05
C ARG A 126 -5.32 -10.39 -12.13
N THR A 127 -6.53 -10.08 -12.58
CA THR A 127 -7.53 -9.35 -11.80
C THR A 127 -7.97 -10.16 -10.57
N MET A 128 -8.24 -11.46 -10.74
CA MET A 128 -8.62 -12.32 -9.62
C MET A 128 -7.47 -12.52 -8.62
N GLY A 129 -6.25 -12.76 -9.11
CA GLY A 129 -5.07 -12.91 -8.28
C GLY A 129 -4.73 -11.63 -7.51
N PHE A 130 -4.75 -10.48 -8.20
CA PHE A 130 -4.54 -9.19 -7.56
C PHE A 130 -5.63 -8.89 -6.52
N THR A 131 -6.90 -9.12 -6.84
CA THR A 131 -8.01 -8.93 -5.89
C THR A 131 -7.82 -9.76 -4.62
N ALA A 132 -7.48 -11.04 -4.78
CA ALA A 132 -7.25 -11.94 -3.65
C ALA A 132 -6.05 -11.46 -2.80
N ALA A 133 -4.96 -11.05 -3.42
CA ALA A 133 -3.79 -10.51 -2.72
C ALA A 133 -4.11 -9.17 -2.02
N ALA A 134 -4.73 -8.23 -2.72
CA ALA A 134 -4.96 -6.86 -2.25
C ALA A 134 -5.92 -6.78 -1.07
N VAL A 135 -6.87 -7.71 -0.95
CA VAL A 135 -7.77 -7.83 0.20
C VAL A 135 -7.01 -8.01 1.53
N GLN A 136 -5.80 -8.57 1.48
CA GLN A 136 -5.00 -8.75 2.70
C GLN A 136 -4.68 -7.42 3.38
N SER A 137 -4.38 -6.37 2.64
CA SER A 137 -3.97 -5.07 3.20
C SER A 137 -5.04 -4.43 4.11
N PRO A 138 -6.30 -4.20 3.70
CA PRO A 138 -7.30 -3.61 4.58
C PRO A 138 -7.67 -4.53 5.76
N VAL A 139 -7.70 -5.85 5.55
CA VAL A 139 -8.07 -6.80 6.60
C VAL A 139 -6.98 -6.91 7.67
N THR A 140 -5.70 -6.99 7.28
CA THR A 140 -4.57 -7.00 8.23
C THR A 140 -4.40 -5.65 8.92
N GLY A 141 -4.61 -4.54 8.20
CA GLY A 141 -4.57 -3.19 8.77
C GLY A 141 -5.60 -3.03 9.89
N THR A 142 -6.82 -3.52 9.69
CA THR A 142 -7.87 -3.51 10.71
C THR A 142 -7.51 -4.40 11.91
N LEU A 143 -6.99 -5.61 11.68
CA LEU A 143 -6.55 -6.51 12.76
C LEU A 143 -5.44 -5.87 13.60
N VAL A 144 -4.43 -5.30 12.97
CA VAL A 144 -3.33 -4.64 13.67
C VAL A 144 -3.83 -3.43 14.46
N LEU A 145 -4.76 -2.65 13.90
CA LEU A 145 -5.37 -1.51 14.59
C LEU A 145 -6.12 -1.94 15.84
N GLU A 146 -6.86 -3.05 15.78
CA GLU A 146 -7.68 -3.58 16.88
C GLU A 146 -6.85 -4.18 18.02
N GLU A 147 -5.75 -4.85 17.66
CA GLU A 147 -4.88 -5.56 18.60
C GLU A 147 -3.76 -4.66 19.16
N SER A 148 -3.55 -3.47 18.59
CA SER A 148 -2.49 -2.55 19.02
C SER A 148 -2.96 -1.66 20.19
N PRO A 149 -2.05 -1.37 21.16
CA PRO A 149 -2.32 -0.40 22.21
C PRO A 149 -2.70 0.96 21.63
N PRO A 150 -3.70 1.68 22.19
CA PRO A 150 -4.20 2.95 21.63
C PRO A 150 -3.10 3.96 21.28
N ARG A 151 -2.10 4.11 22.17
CA ARG A 151 -0.99 5.06 22.01
C ARG A 151 0.04 4.68 20.92
N LEU A 152 0.07 3.42 20.47
CA LEU A 152 1.02 2.90 19.48
C LEU A 152 0.34 2.49 18.16
N ARG A 153 -0.97 2.69 18.02
CA ARG A 153 -1.75 2.27 16.85
C ARG A 153 -1.19 2.83 15.55
N GLY A 154 -0.88 4.13 15.54
CA GLY A 154 -0.32 4.80 14.36
C GLY A 154 1.06 4.25 13.99
N LEU A 155 1.91 3.94 14.97
CA LEU A 155 3.21 3.31 14.72
C LEU A 155 3.04 1.90 14.13
N PHE A 156 2.24 1.03 14.77
CA PHE A 156 2.04 -0.34 14.30
C PHE A 156 1.39 -0.40 12.90
N THR A 157 0.35 0.41 12.66
CA THR A 157 -0.30 0.45 11.34
C THR A 157 0.60 1.06 10.27
N GLY A 158 1.40 2.05 10.61
CA GLY A 158 2.37 2.65 9.70
C GLY A 158 3.52 1.68 9.37
N VAL A 159 4.07 1.00 10.37
CA VAL A 159 5.14 -0.01 10.15
C VAL A 159 4.61 -1.24 9.42
N LEU A 160 3.33 -1.60 9.55
CA LEU A 160 2.72 -2.67 8.75
C LEU A 160 2.88 -2.43 7.25
N GLN A 161 2.86 -1.17 6.81
CA GLN A 161 2.98 -0.83 5.39
C GLN A 161 4.36 -1.10 4.79
N ILE A 162 5.40 -1.40 5.60
CA ILE A 162 6.70 -1.87 5.08
C ILE A 162 6.58 -3.17 4.29
N GLY A 163 5.50 -3.93 4.48
CA GLY A 163 5.22 -5.10 3.67
C GLY A 163 5.20 -4.82 2.17
N PHE A 164 4.85 -3.59 1.75
CA PHE A 164 4.93 -3.19 0.35
C PHE A 164 6.36 -3.20 -0.19
N PRO A 165 7.30 -2.38 0.30
CA PRO A 165 8.68 -2.38 -0.20
C PRO A 165 9.40 -3.70 0.06
N LEU A 166 9.12 -4.39 1.17
CA LEU A 166 9.70 -5.70 1.44
C LEU A 166 9.26 -6.76 0.41
N GLY A 167 8.01 -6.72 -0.05
CA GLY A 167 7.52 -7.62 -1.08
C GLY A 167 8.29 -7.44 -2.40
N PHE A 168 8.48 -6.21 -2.85
CA PHE A 168 9.29 -5.88 -4.03
C PHE A 168 10.75 -6.29 -3.86
N PHE A 169 11.35 -6.02 -2.71
CA PHE A 169 12.72 -6.42 -2.42
C PHE A 169 12.88 -7.95 -2.46
N LEU A 170 12.03 -8.71 -1.76
CA LEU A 170 12.11 -10.18 -1.78
C LEU A 170 11.89 -10.74 -3.18
N ALA A 171 10.96 -10.20 -3.95
CA ALA A 171 10.77 -10.60 -5.34
C ALA A 171 12.03 -10.34 -6.17
N SER A 172 12.71 -9.19 -5.98
CA SER A 172 13.94 -8.88 -6.72
C SER A 172 15.10 -9.84 -6.45
N LEU A 173 15.09 -10.53 -5.31
CA LEU A 173 16.07 -11.57 -5.01
C LEU A 173 15.74 -12.91 -5.69
N LEU A 174 14.46 -13.21 -5.87
CA LEU A 174 14.01 -14.51 -6.37
C LEU A 174 13.79 -14.51 -7.90
N VAL A 175 13.25 -13.42 -8.43
CA VAL A 175 12.85 -13.34 -9.85
C VAL A 175 14.02 -13.51 -10.81
N PRO A 176 15.21 -12.88 -10.64
CA PRO A 176 16.31 -13.05 -11.59
C PRO A 176 16.73 -14.50 -11.75
N PHE A 177 16.79 -15.25 -10.65
CA PHE A 177 17.17 -16.67 -10.68
C PHE A 177 16.17 -17.51 -11.50
N VAL A 178 14.87 -17.32 -11.29
CA VAL A 178 13.83 -18.05 -12.03
C VAL A 178 13.76 -17.60 -13.48
N TYR A 179 13.85 -16.27 -13.71
CA TYR A 179 13.78 -15.66 -15.02
C TYR A 179 14.91 -16.12 -15.95
N GLU A 180 16.14 -16.12 -15.47
CA GLU A 180 17.31 -16.53 -16.26
C GLU A 180 17.31 -18.05 -16.56
N THR A 181 16.76 -18.87 -15.68
CA THR A 181 16.81 -20.34 -15.82
C THR A 181 15.62 -20.87 -16.62
N TRP A 182 14.41 -20.38 -16.37
CA TRP A 182 13.16 -20.94 -16.93
C TRP A 182 12.31 -19.94 -17.73
N GLY A 183 12.67 -18.66 -17.69
CA GLY A 183 11.94 -17.59 -18.37
C GLY A 183 10.84 -16.94 -17.52
N TRP A 184 10.27 -15.85 -18.06
CA TRP A 184 9.37 -14.97 -17.33
C TRP A 184 8.07 -15.61 -16.85
N ARG A 185 7.54 -16.60 -17.57
CA ARG A 185 6.28 -17.25 -17.21
C ARG A 185 6.38 -18.00 -15.87
N TYR A 186 7.51 -18.65 -15.61
CA TYR A 186 7.71 -19.48 -14.43
C TYR A 186 7.90 -18.68 -13.13
N ILE A 187 8.14 -17.38 -13.21
CA ILE A 187 8.24 -16.55 -12.00
C ILE A 187 6.92 -16.51 -11.21
N PHE A 188 5.77 -16.69 -11.88
CA PHE A 188 4.48 -16.73 -11.22
C PHE A 188 4.30 -17.95 -10.31
N LEU A 189 5.10 -19.00 -10.49
CA LEU A 189 5.14 -20.15 -9.58
C LEU A 189 5.71 -19.79 -8.21
N LEU A 190 6.45 -18.68 -8.09
CA LEU A 190 6.93 -18.19 -6.79
C LEU A 190 5.77 -17.88 -5.83
N SER A 191 4.58 -17.59 -6.34
CA SER A 191 3.38 -17.42 -5.52
C SER A 191 3.03 -18.66 -4.69
N LEU A 192 3.41 -19.86 -5.14
CA LEU A 192 3.20 -21.11 -4.38
C LEU A 192 3.95 -21.14 -3.04
N LEU A 193 5.01 -20.32 -2.89
CA LEU A 193 5.74 -20.18 -1.63
C LEU A 193 4.86 -19.63 -0.49
N PHE A 194 3.66 -19.10 -0.81
CA PHE A 194 2.73 -18.57 0.19
C PHE A 194 1.80 -19.60 0.79
N LEU A 195 1.67 -20.77 0.17
CA LEU A 195 0.78 -21.82 0.68
C LEU A 195 1.07 -22.22 2.14
N PRO A 196 2.33 -22.36 2.59
CA PRO A 196 2.63 -22.64 4.01
C PRO A 196 2.15 -21.54 4.95
N TYR A 197 2.06 -20.29 4.48
CA TYR A 197 1.54 -19.18 5.28
C TYR A 197 0.03 -19.34 5.59
N ALA A 198 -0.74 -19.98 4.73
CA ALA A 198 -2.13 -20.32 5.02
C ALA A 198 -2.26 -21.19 6.29
N TRP A 199 -1.32 -22.14 6.50
CA TRP A 199 -1.26 -22.93 7.72
C TRP A 199 -0.95 -22.07 8.96
N VAL A 200 -0.06 -21.06 8.84
CA VAL A 200 0.25 -20.12 9.92
C VAL A 200 -1.00 -19.32 10.32
N ILE A 201 -1.75 -18.80 9.34
CA ILE A 201 -3.01 -18.09 9.59
C ILE A 201 -3.99 -19.03 10.30
N TRP A 202 -4.19 -20.23 9.76
CA TRP A 202 -5.13 -21.21 10.31
C TRP A 202 -4.78 -21.59 11.76
N ARG A 203 -3.51 -21.76 12.07
CA ARG A 203 -3.04 -22.25 13.38
C ARG A 203 -2.97 -21.16 14.45
N TYR A 204 -2.56 -19.95 14.09
CA TYR A 204 -2.16 -18.92 15.06
C TYR A 204 -3.00 -17.65 15.04
N LEU A 205 -3.71 -17.34 13.96
CA LEU A 205 -4.55 -16.16 13.90
C LEU A 205 -5.96 -16.47 14.42
N ARG A 206 -6.51 -15.53 15.19
CA ARG A 206 -7.90 -15.55 15.68
C ARG A 206 -8.54 -14.22 15.32
N ASP A 207 -9.89 -14.22 15.22
CA ASP A 207 -10.62 -12.97 15.07
C ASP A 207 -10.57 -12.19 16.38
N SER A 208 -10.41 -10.86 16.28
CA SER A 208 -10.27 -9.97 17.43
C SER A 208 -11.53 -9.98 18.32
N GLU A 209 -11.34 -9.74 19.63
CA GLU A 209 -12.47 -9.61 20.56
C GLU A 209 -13.38 -8.43 20.17
N SER A 210 -12.78 -7.35 19.63
CA SER A 210 -13.54 -6.18 19.20
C SER A 210 -14.50 -6.50 18.06
N TRP A 211 -14.08 -7.35 17.11
CA TRP A 211 -14.95 -7.85 16.05
C TRP A 211 -16.08 -8.73 16.59
N GLN A 212 -15.77 -9.64 17.52
CA GLN A 212 -16.78 -10.50 18.14
C GLN A 212 -17.84 -9.67 18.87
N ARG A 213 -17.42 -8.65 19.63
CA ARG A 213 -18.34 -7.72 20.32
C ARG A 213 -19.16 -6.90 19.32
N SER A 214 -18.53 -6.37 18.26
CA SER A 214 -19.22 -5.59 17.23
C SER A 214 -20.22 -6.43 16.45
N ARG A 215 -19.93 -7.70 16.20
CA ARG A 215 -20.85 -8.65 15.58
C ARG A 215 -22.08 -8.88 16.45
N ALA A 216 -21.90 -9.17 17.74
CA ALA A 216 -22.98 -9.36 18.67
C ALA A 216 -23.88 -8.11 18.81
N LEU A 217 -23.30 -6.91 18.77
CA LEU A 217 -24.06 -5.66 18.80
C LEU A 217 -24.82 -5.40 17.50
N ARG A 218 -24.25 -5.72 16.34
CA ARG A 218 -24.96 -5.58 15.03
C ARG A 218 -26.14 -6.53 14.92
N GLU A 219 -26.00 -7.77 15.39
CA GLU A 219 -27.08 -8.74 15.44
C GLU A 219 -28.24 -8.24 16.33
N LYS A 220 -27.92 -7.41 17.35
CA LYS A 220 -28.92 -6.88 18.32
C LYS A 220 -29.58 -5.56 17.85
N ASN A 221 -28.82 -4.65 17.21
CA ASN A 221 -29.26 -3.25 17.05
C ASN A 221 -29.67 -2.84 15.62
N GLN A 222 -29.45 -3.66 14.59
CA GLN A 222 -29.83 -3.41 13.18
C GLN A 222 -29.56 -1.99 12.63
N THR A 223 -28.62 -1.25 13.22
CA THR A 223 -28.34 0.15 12.81
C THR A 223 -27.50 0.14 11.53
N PRO A 224 -27.99 0.71 10.41
CA PRO A 224 -27.21 0.80 9.20
C PRO A 224 -25.98 1.71 9.40
N PRO A 225 -24.87 1.45 8.68
CA PRO A 225 -23.71 2.34 8.72
C PRO A 225 -24.10 3.74 8.20
N PRO A 226 -23.42 4.80 8.68
CA PRO A 226 -23.64 6.17 8.18
C PRO A 226 -23.51 6.24 6.66
N ALA A 227 -24.37 7.01 6.03
CA ALA A 227 -24.34 7.15 4.58
C ALA A 227 -23.19 8.06 4.14
N VAL A 228 -22.57 7.78 2.98
CA VAL A 228 -21.50 8.60 2.39
C VAL A 228 -21.89 10.07 2.25
N ARG A 229 -23.18 10.38 2.03
CA ARG A 229 -23.70 11.76 1.98
C ARG A 229 -23.38 12.58 3.23
N GLU A 230 -23.23 11.95 4.40
CA GLU A 230 -22.93 12.64 5.66
C GLU A 230 -21.55 13.28 5.67
N LEU A 231 -20.61 12.74 4.89
CA LEU A 231 -19.28 13.32 4.68
C LEU A 231 -19.33 14.65 3.92
N PHE A 232 -20.41 14.93 3.20
CA PHE A 232 -20.59 16.15 2.40
C PHE A 232 -21.43 17.23 3.07
N THR A 233 -21.76 17.05 4.34
CA THR A 233 -22.39 18.10 5.15
C THR A 233 -21.46 19.32 5.26
N PRO A 234 -21.98 20.54 5.50
CA PRO A 234 -21.17 21.75 5.59
C PRO A 234 -20.00 21.66 6.57
N ALA A 235 -20.15 20.86 7.65
CA ALA A 235 -19.13 20.65 8.67
C ALA A 235 -17.92 19.86 8.15
N TYR A 236 -18.12 18.91 7.22
CA TYR A 236 -17.08 17.96 6.79
C TYR A 236 -16.71 18.10 5.33
N ARG A 237 -17.54 18.71 4.46
CA ARG A 237 -17.37 18.78 3.01
C ARG A 237 -15.97 19.21 2.58
N ARG A 238 -15.44 20.29 3.17
CA ARG A 238 -14.10 20.79 2.81
C ARG A 238 -13.01 19.77 3.13
N LYS A 239 -13.07 19.16 4.32
CA LYS A 239 -12.10 18.11 4.73
C LYS A 239 -12.20 16.89 3.83
N THR A 240 -13.42 16.43 3.56
CA THR A 240 -13.66 15.26 2.69
C THR A 240 -13.09 15.47 1.30
N ILE A 241 -13.34 16.62 0.67
CA ILE A 241 -12.83 16.93 -0.66
C ILE A 241 -11.29 17.01 -0.66
N LEU A 242 -10.68 17.69 0.32
CA LEU A 242 -9.24 17.83 0.39
C LEU A 242 -8.53 16.48 0.67
N LEU A 243 -9.08 15.67 1.57
CA LEU A 243 -8.54 14.34 1.87
C LEU A 243 -8.67 13.41 0.65
N PHE A 244 -9.82 13.39 0.00
CA PHE A 244 -10.02 12.62 -1.22
C PHE A 244 -9.06 13.06 -2.33
N LEU A 245 -9.01 14.37 -2.62
CA LEU A 245 -8.15 14.90 -3.68
C LEU A 245 -6.67 14.66 -3.40
N GLY A 246 -6.21 14.91 -2.17
CA GLY A 246 -4.83 14.67 -1.78
C GLY A 246 -4.44 13.20 -1.89
N THR A 247 -5.30 12.29 -1.41
CA THR A 247 -5.07 10.85 -1.52
C THR A 247 -5.12 10.40 -2.99
N PHE A 248 -6.11 10.84 -3.74
CA PHE A 248 -6.23 10.52 -5.16
C PHE A 248 -5.00 10.95 -5.95
N LEU A 249 -4.57 12.20 -5.83
CA LEU A 249 -3.40 12.72 -6.55
C LEU A 249 -2.10 12.00 -6.15
N TYR A 250 -1.95 11.71 -4.87
CA TYR A 250 -0.81 10.93 -4.40
C TYR A 250 -0.80 9.53 -5.00
N VAL A 251 -1.94 8.82 -4.96
CA VAL A 251 -2.01 7.45 -5.46
C VAL A 251 -2.06 7.39 -6.99
N PHE A 252 -2.56 8.43 -7.64
CA PHE A 252 -2.44 8.59 -9.08
C PHE A 252 -0.96 8.64 -9.51
N ALA A 253 -0.16 9.45 -8.81
CA ALA A 253 1.29 9.50 -9.02
C ALA A 253 1.96 8.14 -8.70
N TYR A 254 1.53 7.49 -7.63
CA TYR A 254 2.00 6.15 -7.24
C TYR A 254 1.68 5.09 -8.30
N GLY A 255 0.45 5.08 -8.84
CA GLY A 255 0.05 4.17 -9.92
C GLY A 255 0.94 4.33 -11.16
N ALA A 256 1.26 5.57 -11.54
CA ALA A 256 2.16 5.85 -12.66
C ALA A 256 3.54 5.16 -12.49
N THR A 257 4.02 4.98 -11.25
CA THR A 257 5.33 4.32 -11.00
C THR A 257 5.36 2.82 -11.36
N ILE A 258 4.22 2.18 -11.61
CA ILE A 258 4.15 0.79 -12.10
C ILE A 258 4.87 0.67 -13.46
N MET A 259 4.92 1.76 -14.22
CA MET A 259 5.60 1.83 -15.52
C MET A 259 7.12 2.12 -15.39
N LEU A 260 7.70 2.18 -14.19
CA LEU A 260 9.15 2.40 -14.03
C LEU A 260 9.99 1.24 -14.54
N THR A 261 9.53 -0.01 -14.41
CA THR A 261 10.25 -1.15 -14.97
C THR A 261 10.34 -1.07 -16.51
N PRO A 262 9.24 -0.88 -17.27
CA PRO A 262 9.32 -0.57 -18.68
C PRO A 262 10.20 0.65 -19.01
N TYR A 263 10.10 1.72 -18.23
CA TYR A 263 10.94 2.90 -18.45
C TYR A 263 12.44 2.60 -18.39
N PHE A 264 12.90 1.89 -17.36
CA PHE A 264 14.32 1.54 -17.25
C PHE A 264 14.76 0.60 -18.37
N ARG A 265 13.90 -0.29 -18.82
CA ARG A 265 14.19 -1.26 -19.89
C ARG A 265 14.15 -0.65 -21.28
N GLU A 266 13.13 0.13 -21.59
CA GLU A 266 12.83 0.62 -22.93
C GLU A 266 13.44 2.01 -23.19
N ALA A 267 13.30 2.95 -22.25
CA ALA A 267 13.82 4.29 -22.42
C ALA A 267 15.31 4.41 -22.03
N ARG A 268 15.73 3.65 -20.99
CA ARG A 268 17.13 3.66 -20.51
C ARG A 268 18.00 2.54 -21.11
N GLY A 269 17.38 1.54 -21.76
CA GLY A 269 18.06 0.41 -22.40
C GLY A 269 18.72 -0.59 -21.44
N TRP A 270 18.26 -0.66 -20.19
CA TRP A 270 18.84 -1.55 -19.19
C TRP A 270 18.33 -2.99 -19.29
N GLY A 271 19.18 -3.94 -18.91
CA GLY A 271 18.83 -5.34 -18.86
C GLY A 271 17.74 -5.66 -17.82
N ALA A 272 17.09 -6.82 -17.96
CA ALA A 272 16.06 -7.26 -17.03
C ALA A 272 16.59 -7.37 -15.60
N ARG A 273 17.70 -8.10 -15.42
CA ARG A 273 18.35 -8.28 -14.12
C ARG A 273 18.75 -6.96 -13.48
N GLU A 274 19.43 -6.10 -14.25
CA GLU A 274 19.90 -4.79 -13.80
C GLU A 274 18.74 -3.91 -13.31
N THR A 275 17.60 -3.93 -14.02
CA THR A 275 16.39 -3.21 -13.65
C THR A 275 15.75 -3.78 -12.38
N ILE A 276 15.64 -5.11 -12.27
CA ILE A 276 15.03 -5.78 -11.12
C ILE A 276 15.85 -5.53 -9.86
N GLU A 277 17.19 -5.63 -9.96
CA GLU A 277 18.11 -5.35 -8.86
C GLU A 277 18.01 -3.88 -8.40
N LEU A 278 17.98 -2.93 -9.34
CA LEU A 278 17.81 -1.51 -9.05
C LEU A 278 16.51 -1.26 -8.26
N VAL A 279 15.40 -1.77 -8.79
CA VAL A 279 14.08 -1.57 -8.17
C VAL A 279 14.06 -2.22 -6.78
N GLY A 280 14.48 -3.46 -6.66
CA GLY A 280 14.45 -4.18 -5.39
C GLY A 280 15.31 -3.54 -4.30
N LEU A 281 16.54 -3.18 -4.61
CA LEU A 281 17.46 -2.53 -3.66
C LEU A 281 16.93 -1.14 -3.25
N SER A 282 16.37 -0.37 -4.19
CA SER A 282 15.76 0.93 -3.89
C SER A 282 14.54 0.77 -2.97
N PHE A 283 13.71 -0.25 -3.17
CA PHE A 283 12.58 -0.53 -2.28
C PHE A 283 13.04 -1.02 -0.90
N PHE A 284 14.16 -1.77 -0.81
CA PHE A 284 14.74 -2.09 0.49
C PHE A 284 15.09 -0.82 1.30
N ILE A 285 15.73 0.16 0.66
CA ILE A 285 15.98 1.47 1.29
C ILE A 285 14.66 2.19 1.61
N GLY A 286 13.68 2.10 0.72
CA GLY A 286 12.33 2.63 0.92
C GLY A 286 11.65 2.12 2.20
N THR A 287 11.94 0.89 2.63
CA THR A 287 11.42 0.30 3.89
C THR A 287 11.70 1.21 5.10
N PHE A 288 12.90 1.77 5.16
CA PHE A 288 13.27 2.70 6.25
C PHE A 288 12.50 4.01 6.17
N GLY A 289 12.12 4.46 4.96
CA GLY A 289 11.29 5.64 4.75
C GLY A 289 9.90 5.51 5.37
N TYR A 290 9.28 4.32 5.27
CA TYR A 290 8.00 4.02 5.95
C TYR A 290 8.14 4.04 7.48
N ILE A 291 9.18 3.38 7.99
CA ILE A 291 9.43 3.32 9.45
C ILE A 291 9.63 4.72 10.00
N LEU A 292 10.48 5.52 9.34
CA LEU A 292 10.75 6.88 9.78
C LEU A 292 9.54 7.79 9.61
N ALA A 293 8.74 7.66 8.54
CA ALA A 293 7.50 8.41 8.38
C ALA A 293 6.51 8.10 9.51
N ALA A 294 6.31 6.82 9.82
CA ALA A 294 5.43 6.40 10.92
C ALA A 294 5.92 6.98 12.26
N TRP A 295 7.23 6.91 12.51
CA TRP A 295 7.83 7.43 13.75
C TRP A 295 7.78 8.97 13.83
N PHE A 296 8.11 9.68 12.74
CA PHE A 296 8.02 11.13 12.68
C PHE A 296 6.59 11.63 12.91
N GLY A 297 5.62 11.01 12.21
CA GLY A 297 4.21 11.37 12.33
C GLY A 297 3.62 11.10 13.71
N GLU A 298 4.12 10.08 14.42
CA GLU A 298 3.64 9.73 15.74
C GLU A 298 4.30 10.57 16.85
N PHE A 299 5.62 10.82 16.78
CA PHE A 299 6.37 11.31 17.93
C PHE A 299 7.02 12.70 17.73
N LEU A 300 7.44 13.07 16.50
CA LEU A 300 8.21 14.30 16.29
C LEU A 300 7.36 15.46 15.74
N ILE A 301 6.69 15.25 14.62
CA ILE A 301 5.88 16.27 13.96
C ILE A 301 4.46 15.75 13.74
N SER A 302 3.53 16.60 13.30
CA SER A 302 2.18 16.14 13.01
C SER A 302 2.16 15.23 11.79
N ARG A 303 1.25 14.23 11.75
CA ARG A 303 1.06 13.34 10.61
C ARG A 303 0.84 14.12 9.31
N ARG A 304 0.10 15.23 9.36
CA ARG A 304 -0.05 16.14 8.22
C ARG A 304 1.29 16.63 7.69
N ASN A 305 2.14 17.15 8.57
CA ASN A 305 3.43 17.72 8.16
C ASN A 305 4.39 16.64 7.64
N THR A 306 4.32 15.42 8.20
CA THR A 306 5.07 14.28 7.69
C THR A 306 4.64 13.96 6.26
N ILE A 307 3.33 13.84 5.99
CA ILE A 307 2.82 13.59 4.63
C ILE A 307 3.31 14.67 3.67
N VAL A 308 3.19 15.94 4.04
CA VAL A 308 3.60 17.08 3.20
C VAL A 308 5.10 17.02 2.88
N ALA A 309 5.95 16.85 3.90
CA ALA A 309 7.40 16.79 3.72
C ALA A 309 7.81 15.59 2.86
N TRP A 310 7.23 14.42 3.12
CA TRP A 310 7.51 13.20 2.35
C TRP A 310 7.03 13.29 0.90
N CYS A 311 5.84 13.87 0.64
CA CYS A 311 5.38 14.11 -0.72
C CYS A 311 6.31 15.06 -1.49
N TRP A 312 6.76 16.16 -0.88
CA TRP A 312 7.59 17.14 -1.57
C TRP A 312 9.02 16.63 -1.77
N LEU A 313 9.64 16.04 -0.76
CA LEU A 313 10.97 15.44 -0.90
C LEU A 313 10.97 14.27 -1.87
N GLY A 314 9.93 13.43 -1.82
CA GLY A 314 9.75 12.32 -2.75
C GLY A 314 9.53 12.78 -4.19
N GLY A 315 8.69 13.81 -4.41
CA GLY A 315 8.47 14.39 -5.72
C GLY A 315 9.73 15.04 -6.29
N LEU A 316 10.51 15.74 -5.47
CA LEU A 316 11.80 16.31 -5.87
C LEU A 316 12.81 15.22 -6.25
N ALA A 317 12.94 14.18 -5.41
CA ALA A 317 13.83 13.05 -5.70
C ALA A 317 13.41 12.32 -6.99
N PHE A 318 12.10 12.21 -7.25
CA PHE A 318 11.57 11.65 -8.49
C PHE A 318 11.98 12.49 -9.70
N ALA A 319 11.83 13.81 -9.64
CA ALA A 319 12.27 14.72 -10.70
C ALA A 319 13.78 14.60 -10.96
N VAL A 320 14.60 14.54 -9.89
CA VAL A 320 16.04 14.33 -10.00
C VAL A 320 16.36 12.99 -10.68
N MET A 321 15.67 11.92 -10.29
CA MET A 321 15.87 10.60 -10.90
C MET A 321 15.62 10.61 -12.40
N ILE A 322 14.54 11.24 -12.85
CA ILE A 322 14.15 11.22 -14.25
C ILE A 322 15.06 12.10 -15.10
N TRP A 323 15.34 13.33 -14.68
CA TRP A 323 15.99 14.33 -15.50
C TRP A 323 17.51 14.39 -15.39
N PHE A 324 18.07 14.06 -14.21
CA PHE A 324 19.48 14.32 -13.91
C PHE A 324 20.34 13.07 -13.75
N THR A 325 19.73 11.86 -13.72
CA THR A 325 20.50 10.61 -13.61
C THR A 325 20.61 9.91 -14.96
N LYS A 326 21.79 9.31 -15.23
CA LYS A 326 22.03 8.52 -16.45
C LYS A 326 22.61 7.14 -16.15
N GLY A 327 23.56 7.04 -15.23
CA GLY A 327 24.20 5.79 -14.84
C GLY A 327 23.46 5.06 -13.74
N TRP A 328 23.75 3.77 -13.57
CA TRP A 328 23.09 2.91 -12.60
C TRP A 328 23.21 3.46 -11.16
N TRP A 329 24.40 3.82 -10.71
CA TRP A 329 24.61 4.31 -9.33
C TRP A 329 23.91 5.63 -9.05
N SER A 330 23.95 6.58 -9.99
CA SER A 330 23.24 7.86 -9.82
C SER A 330 21.72 7.66 -9.77
N THR A 331 21.21 6.76 -10.61
CA THR A 331 19.79 6.40 -10.60
C THR A 331 19.42 5.65 -9.33
N PHE A 332 20.26 4.72 -8.87
CA PHE A 332 20.04 4.00 -7.61
C PHE A 332 19.92 4.95 -6.41
N LEU A 333 20.83 5.91 -6.28
CA LEU A 333 20.77 6.89 -5.19
C LEU A 333 19.52 7.76 -5.26
N ALA A 334 19.18 8.29 -6.44
CA ALA A 334 17.99 9.12 -6.62
C ALA A 334 16.70 8.31 -6.46
N PHE A 335 16.64 7.08 -6.99
CA PHE A 335 15.49 6.21 -6.84
C PHE A 335 15.32 5.72 -5.40
N SER A 336 16.40 5.38 -4.71
CA SER A 336 16.35 5.04 -3.28
C SER A 336 15.84 6.21 -2.43
N THR A 337 16.28 7.43 -2.72
CA THR A 337 15.77 8.64 -2.06
C THR A 337 14.29 8.86 -2.37
N MET A 338 13.91 8.66 -3.63
CA MET A 338 12.51 8.73 -4.06
C MET A 338 11.67 7.67 -3.33
N THR A 339 12.07 6.40 -3.31
CA THR A 339 11.31 5.34 -2.64
C THR A 339 11.18 5.60 -1.14
N PHE A 340 12.24 6.11 -0.51
CA PHE A 340 12.24 6.46 0.90
C PHE A 340 11.17 7.52 1.25
N PHE A 341 11.12 8.61 0.53
CA PHE A 341 10.18 9.70 0.82
C PHE A 341 8.83 9.48 0.14
N PHE A 342 8.79 9.26 -1.16
CA PHE A 342 7.55 9.18 -1.92
C PHE A 342 6.63 8.09 -1.39
N TYR A 343 7.10 6.85 -1.28
CA TYR A 343 6.26 5.76 -0.79
C TYR A 343 6.07 5.81 0.74
N GLY A 344 7.08 6.27 1.48
CA GLY A 344 7.01 6.40 2.93
C GLY A 344 5.85 7.28 3.43
N ALA A 345 5.38 8.26 2.63
CA ALA A 345 4.21 9.09 2.97
C ALA A 345 2.95 8.26 3.27
N TYR A 346 2.81 7.11 2.61
CA TYR A 346 1.64 6.23 2.78
C TYR A 346 1.50 5.66 4.19
N ALA A 347 2.63 5.50 4.92
CA ALA A 347 2.64 4.95 6.28
C ALA A 347 1.76 5.74 7.27
N VAL A 348 1.61 7.04 7.09
CA VAL A 348 0.84 7.91 8.00
C VAL A 348 -0.49 8.39 7.40
N MET A 349 -0.70 8.18 6.11
CA MET A 349 -1.85 8.74 5.39
C MET A 349 -3.17 8.16 5.85
N PHE A 350 -3.26 6.83 5.99
CA PHE A 350 -4.49 6.14 6.41
C PHE A 350 -4.96 6.61 7.79
N THR A 351 -4.04 6.65 8.75
CA THR A 351 -4.34 7.09 10.12
C THR A 351 -4.76 8.57 10.14
N PHE A 352 -4.05 9.42 9.37
CA PHE A 352 -4.41 10.85 9.28
C PHE A 352 -5.81 11.05 8.70
N ILE A 353 -6.22 10.29 7.69
CA ILE A 353 -7.57 10.38 7.12
C ILE A 353 -8.61 10.03 8.19
N ALA A 354 -8.43 8.91 8.89
CA ALA A 354 -9.38 8.44 9.89
C ALA A 354 -9.57 9.44 11.05
N GLU A 355 -8.50 10.08 11.50
CA GLU A 355 -8.52 11.03 12.62
C GLU A 355 -9.22 12.36 12.31
N ASN A 356 -9.40 12.70 11.05
CA ASN A 356 -10.09 13.93 10.66
C ASN A 356 -11.61 13.87 10.85
N PHE A 357 -12.16 12.69 11.21
CA PHE A 357 -13.61 12.49 11.36
C PHE A 357 -13.96 11.92 12.75
N PRO A 358 -15.16 12.22 13.27
CA PRO A 358 -15.65 11.62 14.50
C PRO A 358 -15.81 10.11 14.35
N THR A 359 -15.81 9.40 15.46
CA THR A 359 -15.76 7.93 15.50
C THR A 359 -16.83 7.26 14.64
N GLU A 360 -18.04 7.84 14.61
CA GLU A 360 -19.19 7.33 13.85
C GLU A 360 -18.95 7.36 12.34
N LEU A 361 -18.23 8.38 11.84
CA LEU A 361 -17.97 8.61 10.41
C LEU A 361 -16.62 8.07 9.95
N ARG A 362 -15.71 7.66 10.85
CA ARG A 362 -14.34 7.23 10.52
C ARG A 362 -14.31 6.11 9.48
N ALA A 363 -15.14 5.09 9.64
CA ALA A 363 -15.18 3.96 8.72
C ALA A 363 -15.67 4.38 7.31
N THR A 364 -16.71 5.21 7.25
CA THR A 364 -17.25 5.72 5.98
C THR A 364 -16.25 6.65 5.29
N ALA A 365 -15.57 7.52 6.06
CA ALA A 365 -14.53 8.41 5.55
C ALA A 365 -13.31 7.66 5.04
N ALA A 366 -12.84 6.64 5.78
CA ALA A 366 -11.75 5.78 5.36
C ALA A 366 -12.09 5.01 4.08
N SER A 367 -13.31 4.49 3.96
CA SER A 367 -13.76 3.81 2.73
C SER A 367 -13.81 4.77 1.53
N PHE A 368 -14.32 5.98 1.71
CA PHE A 368 -14.44 6.94 0.62
C PHE A 368 -13.12 7.65 0.28
N ALA A 369 -12.50 8.31 1.27
CA ALA A 369 -11.33 9.15 1.04
C ALA A 369 -10.01 8.36 0.98
N SER A 370 -10.01 7.09 1.37
CA SER A 370 -8.85 6.19 1.25
C SER A 370 -9.12 5.13 0.20
N SER A 371 -9.97 4.12 0.47
CA SER A 371 -10.08 2.97 -0.44
C SER A 371 -10.53 3.34 -1.85
N PHE A 372 -11.60 4.12 -1.99
CA PHE A 372 -12.09 4.52 -3.32
C PHE A 372 -11.10 5.43 -4.06
N ALA A 373 -10.50 6.40 -3.35
CA ALA A 373 -9.47 7.27 -3.94
C ALA A 373 -8.22 6.49 -4.37
N VAL A 374 -7.82 5.47 -3.60
CA VAL A 374 -6.68 4.61 -3.89
C VAL A 374 -6.91 3.81 -5.17
N GLU A 375 -8.01 3.09 -5.28
CA GLU A 375 -8.26 2.26 -6.47
C GLU A 375 -8.42 3.09 -7.74
N LEU A 376 -9.10 4.24 -7.62
CA LEU A 376 -9.24 5.16 -8.74
C LEU A 376 -7.88 5.74 -9.19
N GLY A 377 -7.01 6.12 -8.23
CA GLY A 377 -5.68 6.63 -8.52
C GLY A 377 -4.77 5.57 -9.15
N LEU A 378 -4.73 4.36 -8.57
CA LEU A 378 -3.96 3.23 -9.08
C LEU A 378 -4.37 2.82 -10.51
N GLY A 379 -5.66 2.93 -10.84
CA GLY A 379 -6.13 2.64 -12.19
C GLY A 379 -5.81 3.76 -13.18
N LEU A 380 -6.13 5.01 -12.83
CA LEU A 380 -6.01 6.13 -13.77
C LEU A 380 -4.55 6.61 -13.97
N GLY A 381 -3.67 6.46 -12.97
CA GLY A 381 -2.28 6.89 -13.06
C GLY A 381 -1.49 6.22 -14.20
N PRO A 382 -1.43 4.89 -14.26
CA PRO A 382 -0.74 4.17 -15.34
C PRO A 382 -1.36 4.44 -16.72
N PHE A 383 -2.68 4.55 -16.81
CA PHE A 383 -3.38 4.85 -18.04
C PHE A 383 -3.03 6.25 -18.58
N ALA A 384 -3.10 7.25 -17.71
CA ALA A 384 -2.74 8.62 -18.07
C ALA A 384 -1.26 8.75 -18.47
N LEU A 385 -0.37 8.07 -17.75
CA LEU A 385 1.05 8.02 -18.09
C LEU A 385 1.26 7.39 -19.46
N ALA A 386 0.67 6.23 -19.71
CA ALA A 386 0.78 5.52 -20.99
C ALA A 386 0.29 6.38 -22.17
N TRP A 387 -0.83 7.08 -21.99
CA TRP A 387 -1.31 8.03 -22.98
C TRP A 387 -0.35 9.22 -23.21
N ALA A 388 0.28 9.71 -22.14
CA ALA A 388 1.20 10.84 -22.21
C ALA A 388 2.54 10.44 -22.87
N ILE A 389 3.05 9.21 -22.64
CA ILE A 389 4.32 8.72 -23.21
C ILE A 389 4.33 8.89 -24.72
N GLY A 390 3.27 8.48 -25.42
CA GLY A 390 3.17 8.59 -26.87
C GLY A 390 3.13 10.02 -27.41
N LYS A 391 2.93 11.03 -26.56
CA LYS A 391 2.83 12.45 -26.96
C LYS A 391 4.04 13.28 -26.57
N VAL A 392 4.59 13.07 -25.37
CA VAL A 392 5.61 13.94 -24.79
C VAL A 392 6.88 13.18 -24.34
N GLY A 393 6.93 11.88 -24.57
CA GLY A 393 8.03 11.02 -24.13
C GLY A 393 7.96 10.65 -22.63
N TRP A 394 8.81 9.73 -22.20
CA TRP A 394 8.79 9.13 -20.86
C TRP A 394 9.04 10.16 -19.74
N GLU A 395 10.07 10.96 -19.85
CA GLU A 395 10.48 11.89 -18.78
C GLU A 395 9.43 12.96 -18.54
N SER A 396 8.90 13.56 -19.62
CA SER A 396 7.83 14.55 -19.52
C SER A 396 6.52 13.92 -19.02
N ALA A 397 6.21 12.70 -19.47
CA ALA A 397 5.02 11.98 -19.01
C ALA A 397 5.07 11.70 -17.50
N PHE A 398 6.20 11.21 -16.96
CA PHE A 398 6.37 11.04 -15.52
C PHE A 398 6.31 12.36 -14.76
N THR A 399 6.85 13.45 -15.34
CA THR A 399 6.76 14.77 -14.71
C THR A 399 5.29 15.17 -14.49
N TRP A 400 4.45 15.04 -15.52
CA TRP A 400 3.04 15.43 -15.44
C TRP A 400 2.14 14.43 -14.72
N CYS A 401 2.46 13.13 -14.77
CA CYS A 401 1.61 12.08 -14.18
C CYS A 401 2.09 11.59 -12.82
N ALA A 402 3.32 11.93 -12.39
CA ALA A 402 3.82 11.51 -11.09
C ALA A 402 4.37 12.68 -10.25
N VAL A 403 5.36 13.44 -10.77
CA VAL A 403 6.00 14.52 -10.00
C VAL A 403 5.01 15.62 -9.65
N VAL A 404 4.32 16.17 -10.64
CA VAL A 404 3.36 17.28 -10.41
C VAL A 404 2.20 16.84 -9.51
N PRO A 405 1.53 15.70 -9.72
CA PRO A 405 0.45 15.27 -8.85
C PRO A 405 0.87 15.04 -7.39
N VAL A 406 2.04 14.45 -7.12
CA VAL A 406 2.49 14.27 -5.73
C VAL A 406 2.84 15.59 -5.05
N MET A 407 3.39 16.56 -5.80
CA MET A 407 3.64 17.91 -5.27
C MET A 407 2.33 18.63 -4.92
N ILE A 408 1.30 18.53 -5.77
CA ILE A 408 -0.03 19.07 -5.51
C ILE A 408 -0.70 18.33 -4.36
N ALA A 409 -0.53 16.99 -4.25
CA ALA A 409 -1.03 16.22 -3.12
C ALA A 409 -0.48 16.76 -1.79
N GLY A 410 0.83 17.01 -1.70
CA GLY A 410 1.44 17.64 -0.53
C GLY A 410 0.83 18.98 -0.20
N ALA A 411 0.62 19.85 -1.19
CA ALA A 411 -0.04 21.15 -1.01
C ALA A 411 -1.51 21.01 -0.56
N THR A 412 -2.21 20.00 -1.07
CA THR A 412 -3.60 19.70 -0.68
C THR A 412 -3.69 19.28 0.79
N PHE A 413 -2.78 18.41 1.25
CA PHE A 413 -2.70 18.04 2.66
C PHE A 413 -2.30 19.23 3.55
N LEU A 414 -1.43 20.11 3.08
CA LEU A 414 -1.03 21.32 3.82
C LEU A 414 -2.23 22.27 4.08
N ALA A 415 -3.21 22.28 3.19
CA ALA A 415 -4.44 23.09 3.35
C ALA A 415 -5.39 22.56 4.46
N LEU A 416 -5.14 21.38 5.00
CA LEU A 416 -5.85 20.82 6.15
C LEU A 416 -5.22 21.31 7.47
N LYS A 417 -6.00 21.29 8.55
CA LYS A 417 -5.46 21.53 9.89
C LYS A 417 -4.77 20.27 10.43
N PRO A 418 -3.64 20.39 11.16
CA PRO A 418 -3.09 19.25 11.87
C PRO A 418 -4.08 18.79 12.95
N VAL A 419 -4.19 17.47 13.13
CA VAL A 419 -5.01 16.90 14.21
C VAL A 419 -4.14 16.88 15.48
N PRO A 420 -4.61 17.46 16.61
CA PRO A 420 -3.89 17.39 17.87
C PRO A 420 -3.73 15.93 18.35
N ARG A 421 -2.58 15.58 18.90
CA ARG A 421 -2.29 14.22 19.41
C ARG A 421 -3.25 13.79 20.52
N GLU A 422 -3.69 14.73 21.35
CA GLU A 422 -4.60 14.52 22.48
C GLU A 422 -6.03 14.18 22.06
N ALA A 423 -6.42 14.48 20.83
CA ALA A 423 -7.77 14.20 20.31
C ALA A 423 -7.98 12.73 19.88
N VAL A 424 -6.98 11.88 20.05
CA VAL A 424 -6.96 10.48 19.55
C VAL A 424 -7.18 9.45 20.65
N VAL A 425 -7.36 9.90 21.90
CA VAL A 425 -7.61 9.04 23.05
C VAL A 425 -9.09 8.65 23.19
#